data_31a90ae4679d49e162b235c1f2b9fea3
#
_entry.id   31a90ae4679d49e162b235c1f2b9fea3
#
_cell.length_a   1.000
_cell.length_b   1.000
_cell.length_c   1.000
_cell.angle_alpha   90.00
_cell.angle_beta   90.00
_cell.angle_gamma   90.00
#
_symmetry.space_group_name_H-M   'P 1'
#
loop_
_entity.id
_entity.type
_entity.pdbx_description
1 polymer ?
#
loop_
_entity_poly.entity_id
_entity_poly.type
_entity_poly.pdbx_seq_one_letter_code
_entity_poly.pdbx_strand_id
1 'polypeptide(L)'
;RTISSAASDVYKRQVYVVGGLAPDSDQPMPMAMQNNLSNTWQHIQQHIPGIEFNYEFWNPASNSVPRRSTYPACRAVLAAKVQDANIEDAMILGIQRAYYLNAKNPSDVDVLSEIAYSIGLNVEKFKQDINSPAIELLLKEQLQLARQLSSQGFPSLVISKDDKLFGIQLDYNNSATMQQAIINVINVEK
;
A
#
# COMPACT_ATOMS: atom_id res chain seq x y z
N ARG A 1 -4.91 5.77 -12.17
CA ARG A 1 -5.66 6.62 -13.15
C ARG A 1 -6.68 7.44 -12.37
N THR A 2 -6.50 8.74 -12.35
CA THR A 2 -7.41 9.70 -11.73
C THR A 2 -8.73 9.70 -12.51
N ILE A 3 -9.85 9.40 -11.84
CA ILE A 3 -11.19 9.50 -12.45
C ILE A 3 -11.59 10.97 -12.39
N SER A 4 -11.43 11.68 -13.49
CA SER A 4 -12.02 13.01 -13.68
C SER A 4 -13.37 12.84 -14.35
N SER A 5 -14.47 13.13 -13.66
CA SER A 5 -15.77 13.36 -14.29
C SER A 5 -16.27 14.73 -13.89
N ALA A 6 -16.52 15.55 -14.89
CA ALA A 6 -17.20 16.82 -14.73
C ALA A 6 -18.68 16.56 -14.41
N ALA A 7 -19.03 16.47 -13.14
CA ALA A 7 -20.40 16.63 -12.67
C ALA A 7 -20.41 16.88 -11.16
N SER A 8 -20.89 18.04 -10.79
CA SER A 8 -21.19 18.57 -9.46
C SER A 8 -20.01 18.93 -8.55
N ASP A 9 -20.13 20.09 -7.90
CA ASP A 9 -19.23 20.67 -6.89
C ASP A 9 -19.11 19.88 -5.58
N VAL A 10 -19.21 18.55 -5.64
CA VAL A 10 -18.96 17.68 -4.50
C VAL A 10 -17.45 17.52 -4.37
N TYR A 11 -16.90 18.03 -3.30
CA TYR A 11 -15.47 17.92 -2.97
C TYR A 11 -15.10 16.46 -2.74
N LYS A 12 -14.46 15.84 -3.73
CA LYS A 12 -13.99 14.45 -3.66
C LYS A 12 -12.52 14.46 -3.31
N ARG A 13 -12.17 13.93 -2.14
CA ARG A 13 -10.78 13.75 -1.72
C ARG A 13 -10.48 12.27 -1.55
N GLN A 14 -9.46 11.78 -2.24
CA GLN A 14 -8.89 10.46 -1.98
C GLN A 14 -7.84 10.56 -0.89
N VAL A 15 -7.88 9.62 0.05
CA VAL A 15 -6.91 9.50 1.14
C VAL A 15 -6.45 8.05 1.21
N TYR A 16 -5.14 7.82 1.22
CA TYR A 16 -4.58 6.52 1.52
C TYR A 16 -4.52 6.31 3.03
N VAL A 17 -4.85 5.09 3.44
CA VAL A 17 -4.74 4.64 4.83
C VAL A 17 -3.88 3.37 4.83
N VAL A 18 -2.76 3.39 5.57
CA VAL A 18 -1.88 2.23 5.64
C VAL A 18 -2.51 1.14 6.50
N GLY A 19 -2.49 -0.10 5.99
CA GLY A 19 -3.20 -1.22 6.61
C GLY A 19 -2.38 -2.01 7.63
N GLY A 20 -1.06 -2.14 7.41
CA GLY A 20 -0.15 -2.81 8.34
C GLY A 20 -0.52 -4.25 8.67
N LEU A 21 -0.33 -5.18 7.74
CA LEU A 21 -0.70 -6.59 7.93
C LEU A 21 0.14 -7.35 8.95
N ALA A 22 1.37 -6.91 9.17
CA ALA A 22 2.30 -7.58 10.09
C ALA A 22 3.21 -6.57 10.81
N PRO A 23 3.34 -6.68 12.13
CA PRO A 23 4.26 -5.85 12.90
C PRO A 23 5.72 -6.09 12.51
N ASP A 24 6.61 -5.26 13.07
CA ASP A 24 8.04 -5.41 12.89
C ASP A 24 8.52 -6.81 13.29
N SER A 25 9.36 -7.38 12.47
CA SER A 25 9.93 -8.70 12.70
C SER A 25 11.28 -8.83 12.00
N ASP A 26 12.27 -9.33 12.72
CA ASP A 26 13.59 -9.72 12.19
C ASP A 26 13.65 -11.21 11.82
N GLN A 27 12.59 -11.95 12.11
CA GLN A 27 12.54 -13.38 11.84
C GLN A 27 12.32 -13.65 10.35
N PRO A 28 13.08 -14.57 9.75
CA PRO A 28 12.84 -15.06 8.41
C PRO A 28 11.40 -15.58 8.26
N MET A 29 10.78 -15.30 7.13
CA MET A 29 9.47 -15.87 6.83
C MET A 29 9.57 -17.39 6.68
N PRO A 30 8.71 -18.18 7.35
CA PRO A 30 8.71 -19.63 7.20
C PRO A 30 8.57 -20.06 5.74
N MET A 31 9.31 -21.10 5.32
CA MET A 31 9.32 -21.59 3.93
C MET A 31 7.91 -21.91 3.41
N ALA A 32 7.06 -22.49 4.24
CA ALA A 32 5.66 -22.77 3.85
C ALA A 32 4.91 -21.49 3.47
N MET A 33 5.15 -20.38 4.18
CA MET A 33 4.53 -19.09 3.86
C MET A 33 5.14 -18.48 2.59
N GLN A 34 6.46 -18.59 2.39
CA GLN A 34 7.11 -18.12 1.15
C GLN A 34 6.53 -18.85 -0.06
N ASN A 35 6.38 -20.17 0.01
CA ASN A 35 5.78 -20.98 -1.04
C ASN A 35 4.33 -20.57 -1.32
N ASN A 36 3.53 -20.35 -0.28
CA ASN A 36 2.15 -19.89 -0.42
C ASN A 36 2.04 -18.53 -1.11
N LEU A 37 2.91 -17.58 -0.75
CA LEU A 37 2.91 -16.25 -1.38
C LEU A 37 3.41 -16.32 -2.84
N SER A 38 4.44 -17.12 -3.10
CA SER A 38 4.91 -17.36 -4.47
C SER A 38 3.82 -17.97 -5.35
N ASN A 39 3.09 -18.97 -4.84
CA ASN A 39 1.94 -19.55 -5.54
C ASN A 39 0.80 -18.53 -5.75
N THR A 40 0.58 -17.63 -4.78
CA THR A 40 -0.39 -16.55 -4.92
C THR A 40 0.01 -15.59 -6.05
N TRP A 41 1.29 -15.23 -6.18
CA TRP A 41 1.78 -14.43 -7.30
C TRP A 41 1.55 -15.12 -8.64
N GLN A 42 1.84 -16.43 -8.74
CA GLN A 42 1.58 -17.21 -9.96
C GLN A 42 0.08 -17.19 -10.32
N HIS A 43 -0.78 -17.38 -9.33
CA HIS A 43 -2.22 -17.32 -9.54
C HIS A 43 -2.69 -15.96 -10.04
N ILE A 44 -2.20 -14.86 -9.44
CA ILE A 44 -2.53 -13.50 -9.89
C ILE A 44 -2.07 -13.29 -11.33
N GLN A 45 -0.85 -13.69 -11.67
CA GLN A 45 -0.28 -13.53 -13.02
C GLN A 45 -1.07 -14.30 -14.08
N GLN A 46 -1.64 -15.46 -13.72
CA GLN A 46 -2.49 -16.25 -14.62
C GLN A 46 -3.87 -15.60 -14.88
N HIS A 47 -4.38 -14.82 -13.91
CA HIS A 47 -5.75 -14.30 -13.96
C HIS A 47 -5.84 -12.82 -14.31
N ILE A 48 -4.75 -12.07 -14.16
CA ILE A 48 -4.73 -10.63 -14.45
C ILE A 48 -3.71 -10.36 -15.56
N PRO A 49 -4.15 -10.06 -16.79
CA PRO A 49 -3.25 -9.83 -17.92
C PRO A 49 -2.29 -8.65 -17.67
N GLY A 50 -1.03 -8.83 -18.04
CA GLY A 50 -0.01 -7.79 -17.97
C GLY A 50 0.60 -7.55 -16.58
N ILE A 51 0.25 -8.37 -15.59
CA ILE A 51 0.92 -8.36 -14.28
C ILE A 51 2.20 -9.19 -14.37
N GLU A 52 3.29 -8.64 -13.88
CA GLU A 52 4.59 -9.29 -13.80
C GLU A 52 5.11 -9.33 -12.36
N PHE A 53 5.81 -10.40 -12.01
CA PHE A 53 6.48 -10.56 -10.73
C PHE A 53 7.90 -11.08 -10.93
N ASN A 54 8.84 -10.61 -10.11
CA ASN A 54 10.21 -11.10 -10.06
C ASN A 54 10.34 -12.17 -8.97
N TYR A 55 10.35 -13.44 -9.36
CA TYR A 55 10.43 -14.59 -8.45
C TYR A 55 11.79 -14.76 -7.78
N GLU A 56 12.83 -14.02 -8.20
CA GLU A 56 14.11 -13.97 -7.49
C GLU A 56 13.95 -13.52 -6.02
N PHE A 57 12.87 -12.83 -5.69
CA PHE A 57 12.53 -12.51 -4.30
C PHE A 57 12.42 -13.75 -3.41
N TRP A 58 12.00 -14.87 -3.96
CA TRP A 58 11.81 -16.15 -3.26
C TRP A 58 13.01 -17.10 -3.41
N ASN A 59 14.07 -16.68 -4.09
CA ASN A 59 15.25 -17.50 -4.28
C ASN A 59 16.07 -17.58 -2.97
N PRO A 60 16.27 -18.78 -2.37
CA PRO A 60 17.04 -18.93 -1.14
C PRO A 60 18.50 -18.47 -1.25
N ALA A 61 19.05 -18.41 -2.48
CA ALA A 61 20.39 -17.93 -2.74
C ALA A 61 20.47 -16.39 -2.89
N SER A 62 19.32 -15.70 -2.87
CA SER A 62 19.31 -14.24 -2.89
C SER A 62 19.84 -13.66 -1.56
N ASN A 63 20.47 -12.50 -1.62
CA ASN A 63 20.93 -11.79 -0.42
C ASN A 63 19.77 -11.20 0.41
N SER A 64 18.55 -11.27 -0.10
CA SER A 64 17.36 -10.76 0.56
C SER A 64 16.61 -11.90 1.24
N VAL A 65 16.55 -11.87 2.57
CA VAL A 65 15.79 -12.85 3.35
C VAL A 65 14.34 -12.31 3.51
N PRO A 66 13.33 -12.95 2.91
CA PRO A 66 11.96 -12.51 3.07
C PRO A 66 11.52 -12.51 4.54
N ARG A 67 10.94 -11.41 5.00
CA ARG A 67 10.36 -11.27 6.34
C ARG A 67 8.89 -10.88 6.23
N ARG A 68 8.07 -11.37 7.14
CA ARG A 68 6.70 -10.90 7.28
C ARG A 68 6.66 -9.69 8.20
N SER A 69 7.01 -8.53 7.66
CA SER A 69 7.08 -7.27 8.38
C SER A 69 6.66 -6.15 7.43
N THR A 70 5.45 -5.60 7.60
CA THR A 70 4.90 -4.58 6.71
C THR A 70 4.92 -3.18 7.32
N TYR A 71 5.13 -3.07 8.62
CA TYR A 71 5.19 -1.78 9.31
C TYR A 71 6.31 -0.86 8.80
N PRO A 72 7.52 -1.34 8.47
CA PRO A 72 8.55 -0.46 7.90
C PRO A 72 8.10 0.24 6.62
N ALA A 73 7.47 -0.49 5.70
CA ALA A 73 6.93 0.11 4.47
C ALA A 73 5.80 1.13 4.77
N CYS A 74 4.94 0.84 5.74
CA CYS A 74 3.90 1.78 6.18
C CYS A 74 4.50 3.07 6.75
N ARG A 75 5.51 2.95 7.63
CA ARG A 75 6.24 4.11 8.18
C ARG A 75 6.95 4.90 7.07
N ALA A 76 7.49 4.22 6.08
CA ALA A 76 8.13 4.88 4.94
C ALA A 76 7.16 5.77 4.15
N VAL A 77 5.94 5.30 3.88
CA VAL A 77 4.90 6.11 3.23
C VAL A 77 4.55 7.33 4.09
N LEU A 78 4.38 7.15 5.40
CA LEU A 78 4.06 8.25 6.32
C LEU A 78 5.20 9.25 6.44
N ALA A 79 6.46 8.80 6.56
CA ALA A 79 7.63 9.67 6.63
C ALA A 79 7.83 10.47 5.32
N ALA A 80 7.59 9.84 4.17
CA ALA A 80 7.60 10.52 2.88
C ALA A 80 6.53 11.62 2.82
N LYS A 81 5.31 11.32 3.21
CA LYS A 81 4.18 12.26 3.24
C LYS A 81 4.40 13.44 4.18
N VAL A 82 5.10 13.24 5.30
CA VAL A 82 5.46 14.32 6.24
C VAL A 82 6.48 15.28 5.61
N GLN A 83 7.37 14.80 4.73
CA GLN A 83 8.31 15.67 4.02
C GLN A 83 7.63 16.43 2.88
N ASP A 84 6.79 15.75 2.09
CA ASP A 84 6.01 16.32 0.99
C ASP A 84 4.70 15.55 0.82
N ALA A 85 3.58 16.23 1.04
CA ALA A 85 2.25 15.61 0.93
C ALA A 85 1.92 15.07 -0.48
N ASN A 86 2.60 15.55 -1.52
CA ASN A 86 2.38 15.13 -2.90
C ASN A 86 3.19 13.90 -3.31
N ILE A 87 4.12 13.44 -2.46
CA ILE A 87 5.05 12.35 -2.79
C ILE A 87 4.51 10.96 -2.41
N GLU A 88 3.36 10.89 -1.74
CA GLU A 88 2.79 9.66 -1.20
C GLU A 88 2.64 8.57 -2.27
N ASP A 89 2.06 8.92 -3.43
CA ASP A 89 1.87 8.00 -4.56
C ASP A 89 3.21 7.48 -5.10
N ALA A 90 4.21 8.34 -5.21
CA ALA A 90 5.53 7.96 -5.69
C ALA A 90 6.23 6.99 -4.73
N MET A 91 6.09 7.21 -3.41
CA MET A 91 6.65 6.30 -2.40
C MET A 91 5.94 4.94 -2.43
N ILE A 92 4.61 4.90 -2.51
CA ILE A 92 3.82 3.66 -2.62
C ILE A 92 4.25 2.88 -3.88
N LEU A 93 4.31 3.54 -5.03
CA LEU A 93 4.72 2.91 -6.29
C LEU A 93 6.16 2.41 -6.24
N GLY A 94 7.07 3.17 -5.62
CA GLY A 94 8.46 2.78 -5.44
C GLY A 94 8.59 1.50 -4.61
N ILE A 95 7.86 1.40 -3.50
CA ILE A 95 7.80 0.19 -2.65
C ILE A 95 7.25 -1.01 -3.44
N GLN A 96 6.16 -0.83 -4.18
CA GLN A 96 5.57 -1.89 -4.99
C GLN A 96 6.54 -2.41 -6.05
N ARG A 97 7.23 -1.51 -6.78
CA ARG A 97 8.23 -1.88 -7.77
C ARG A 97 9.43 -2.58 -7.15
N ALA A 98 9.92 -2.10 -6.01
CA ALA A 98 11.02 -2.74 -5.30
C ALA A 98 10.67 -4.18 -4.93
N TYR A 99 9.49 -4.41 -4.38
CA TYR A 99 9.03 -5.72 -3.94
C TYR A 99 8.71 -6.65 -5.12
N TYR A 100 7.79 -6.21 -5.99
CA TYR A 100 7.22 -7.09 -7.00
C TYR A 100 8.10 -7.27 -8.24
N LEU A 101 8.87 -6.23 -8.63
CA LEU A 101 9.62 -6.23 -9.88
C LEU A 101 11.14 -6.32 -9.69
N ASN A 102 11.67 -5.81 -8.58
CA ASN A 102 13.11 -5.73 -8.36
C ASN A 102 13.62 -6.71 -7.29
N ALA A 103 12.77 -7.61 -6.79
CA ALA A 103 13.11 -8.59 -5.75
C ALA A 103 13.79 -8.00 -4.50
N LYS A 104 13.46 -6.75 -4.14
CA LYS A 104 13.98 -6.06 -2.96
C LYS A 104 13.02 -6.17 -1.79
N ASN A 105 13.54 -6.39 -0.58
CA ASN A 105 12.71 -6.54 0.61
C ASN A 105 12.21 -5.18 1.14
N PRO A 106 10.89 -4.90 1.10
CA PRO A 106 10.34 -3.63 1.58
C PRO A 106 10.31 -3.51 3.11
N SER A 107 10.80 -4.50 3.83
CA SER A 107 11.02 -4.41 5.28
C SER A 107 12.39 -3.82 5.63
N ASP A 108 13.28 -3.66 4.66
CA ASP A 108 14.64 -3.16 4.86
C ASP A 108 14.67 -1.63 4.72
N VAL A 109 15.15 -0.95 5.76
CA VAL A 109 15.25 0.53 5.78
C VAL A 109 16.17 1.05 4.68
N ASP A 110 17.21 0.30 4.31
CA ASP A 110 18.11 0.69 3.23
C ASP A 110 17.37 0.70 1.88
N VAL A 111 16.57 -0.33 1.59
CA VAL A 111 15.71 -0.38 0.40
C VAL A 111 14.73 0.80 0.37
N LEU A 112 14.10 1.09 1.51
CA LEU A 112 13.17 2.21 1.63
C LEU A 112 13.87 3.56 1.45
N SER A 113 15.11 3.69 1.92
CA SER A 113 15.95 4.88 1.77
C SER A 113 16.41 5.08 0.31
N GLU A 114 16.72 4.00 -0.41
CA GLU A 114 17.00 4.07 -1.86
C GLU A 114 15.78 4.57 -2.64
N ILE A 115 14.58 4.12 -2.27
CA ILE A 115 13.33 4.60 -2.88
C ILE A 115 13.15 6.08 -2.58
N ALA A 116 13.31 6.50 -1.31
CA ALA A 116 13.21 7.90 -0.90
C ALA A 116 14.16 8.80 -1.70
N TYR A 117 15.41 8.36 -1.91
CA TYR A 117 16.37 9.04 -2.76
C TYR A 117 15.88 9.17 -4.20
N SER A 118 15.38 8.06 -4.78
CA SER A 118 14.97 8.01 -6.18
C SER A 118 13.79 8.92 -6.52
N ILE A 119 12.95 9.24 -5.51
CA ILE A 119 11.81 10.13 -5.65
C ILE A 119 12.09 11.57 -5.18
N GLY A 120 13.36 11.89 -4.85
CA GLY A 120 13.81 13.25 -4.55
C GLY A 120 13.62 13.71 -3.11
N LEU A 121 13.37 12.81 -2.17
CA LEU A 121 13.29 13.15 -0.75
C LEU A 121 14.68 13.41 -0.14
N ASN A 122 14.71 14.18 0.94
CA ASN A 122 15.90 14.29 1.79
C ASN A 122 16.09 12.97 2.56
N VAL A 123 17.08 12.16 2.15
CA VAL A 123 17.33 10.83 2.69
C VAL A 123 17.73 10.84 4.15
N GLU A 124 18.56 11.83 4.55
CA GLU A 124 18.99 11.94 5.95
C GLU A 124 17.80 12.22 6.87
N LYS A 125 16.94 13.14 6.47
CA LYS A 125 15.70 13.41 7.19
C LYS A 125 14.78 12.18 7.18
N PHE A 126 14.65 11.50 6.05
CA PHE A 126 13.83 10.28 5.94
C PHE A 126 14.30 9.19 6.90
N LYS A 127 15.62 8.94 6.99
CA LYS A 127 16.20 7.96 7.92
C LYS A 127 15.98 8.32 9.38
N GLN A 128 15.99 9.62 9.72
CA GLN A 128 15.68 10.09 11.07
C GLN A 128 14.18 9.89 11.39
N ASP A 129 13.32 10.22 10.42
CA ASP A 129 11.87 10.23 10.62
C ASP A 129 11.27 8.81 10.68
N ILE A 130 11.69 7.90 9.81
CA ILE A 130 11.03 6.60 9.58
C ILE A 130 10.84 5.76 10.87
N ASN A 131 11.75 5.90 11.83
CA ASN A 131 11.67 5.23 13.13
C ASN A 131 11.43 6.20 14.29
N SER A 132 11.00 7.43 13.99
CA SER A 132 10.74 8.44 15.02
C SER A 132 9.45 8.13 15.78
N PRO A 133 9.34 8.57 17.05
CA PRO A 133 8.10 8.45 17.82
C PRO A 133 6.90 9.13 17.13
N ALA A 134 7.12 10.20 16.37
CA ALA A 134 6.07 10.90 15.65
C ALA A 134 5.48 10.03 14.52
N ILE A 135 6.33 9.39 13.71
CA ILE A 135 5.88 8.48 12.65
C ILE A 135 5.26 7.21 13.24
N GLU A 136 5.76 6.71 14.35
CA GLU A 136 5.16 5.56 15.06
C GLU A 136 3.76 5.90 15.59
N LEU A 137 3.53 7.11 16.08
CA LEU A 137 2.20 7.57 16.49
C LEU A 137 1.25 7.63 15.28
N LEU A 138 1.68 8.24 14.18
CA LEU A 138 0.90 8.29 12.93
C LEU A 138 0.57 6.88 12.43
N LEU A 139 1.52 5.94 12.49
CA LEU A 139 1.26 4.55 12.11
C LEU A 139 0.14 3.95 12.97
N LYS A 140 0.19 4.11 14.29
CA LYS A 140 -0.85 3.59 15.20
C LYS A 140 -2.22 4.18 14.90
N GLU A 141 -2.30 5.49 14.65
CA GLU A 141 -3.54 6.17 14.26
C GLU A 141 -4.09 5.62 12.95
N GLN A 142 -3.22 5.43 11.94
CA GLN A 142 -3.62 4.87 10.65
C GLN A 142 -4.08 3.42 10.76
N LEU A 143 -3.40 2.59 11.55
CA LEU A 143 -3.81 1.21 11.80
C LEU A 143 -5.16 1.13 12.52
N GLN A 144 -5.43 2.04 13.45
CA GLN A 144 -6.72 2.14 14.12
C GLN A 144 -7.81 2.54 13.12
N LEU A 145 -7.55 3.54 12.29
CA LEU A 145 -8.47 3.97 11.24
C LEU A 145 -8.73 2.84 10.24
N ALA A 146 -7.70 2.15 9.78
CA ALA A 146 -7.85 1.01 8.87
C ALA A 146 -8.76 -0.09 9.43
N ARG A 147 -8.65 -0.40 10.73
CA ARG A 147 -9.54 -1.36 11.41
C ARG A 147 -10.99 -0.89 11.44
N GLN A 148 -11.22 0.42 11.60
CA GLN A 148 -12.57 0.99 11.60
C GLN A 148 -13.18 1.00 10.18
N LEU A 149 -12.37 1.21 9.15
CA LEU A 149 -12.81 1.31 7.76
C LEU A 149 -12.91 -0.04 7.06
N SER A 150 -12.06 -0.99 7.41
CA SER A 150 -11.86 -2.23 6.65
C SER A 150 -12.34 -3.44 7.42
N SER A 151 -13.49 -3.94 7.08
CA SER A 151 -13.99 -5.22 7.59
C SER A 151 -13.52 -6.44 6.77
N GLN A 152 -12.95 -6.27 5.58
CA GLN A 152 -12.80 -7.33 4.58
C GLN A 152 -11.33 -7.63 4.16
N GLY A 153 -10.35 -6.94 4.74
CA GLY A 153 -8.93 -7.13 4.39
C GLY A 153 -8.37 -6.02 3.49
N PHE A 154 -7.21 -6.28 2.84
CA PHE A 154 -6.50 -5.30 2.02
C PHE A 154 -6.19 -5.86 0.63
N PRO A 155 -6.27 -5.02 -0.41
CA PRO A 155 -6.72 -3.63 -0.39
C PRO A 155 -8.22 -3.50 -0.14
N SER A 156 -8.68 -2.34 0.33
CA SER A 156 -10.10 -2.00 0.47
C SER A 156 -10.36 -0.59 -0.06
N LEU A 157 -11.55 -0.37 -0.60
CA LEU A 157 -12.03 0.93 -1.02
C LEU A 157 -13.30 1.27 -0.22
N VAL A 158 -13.26 2.39 0.48
CA VAL A 158 -14.37 2.85 1.33
C VAL A 158 -14.70 4.30 0.98
N ILE A 159 -15.97 4.59 0.82
CA ILE A 159 -16.48 5.96 0.64
C ILE A 159 -17.07 6.42 1.97
N SER A 160 -16.63 7.59 2.43
CA SER A 160 -17.29 8.31 3.53
C SER A 160 -18.18 9.39 2.93
N LYS A 161 -19.47 9.33 3.25
CA LYS A 161 -20.48 10.32 2.82
C LYS A 161 -21.50 10.51 3.93
N ASP A 162 -21.76 11.74 4.34
CA ASP A 162 -22.75 12.09 5.35
C ASP A 162 -22.59 11.25 6.65
N ASP A 163 -21.35 11.14 7.15
CA ASP A 163 -20.93 10.34 8.33
C ASP A 163 -21.20 8.83 8.22
N LYS A 164 -21.51 8.34 7.01
CA LYS A 164 -21.69 6.91 6.73
C LYS A 164 -20.53 6.38 5.92
N LEU A 165 -20.20 5.12 6.13
CA LEU A 165 -19.16 4.39 5.44
C LEU A 165 -19.77 3.36 4.49
N PHE A 166 -19.31 3.37 3.24
CA PHE A 166 -19.77 2.47 2.19
C PHE A 166 -18.57 1.73 1.61
N GLY A 167 -18.49 0.43 1.85
CA GLY A 167 -17.50 -0.44 1.22
C GLY A 167 -17.79 -0.63 -0.26
N ILE A 168 -16.78 -0.50 -1.10
CA ILE A 168 -16.87 -0.76 -2.54
C ILE A 168 -16.20 -2.11 -2.83
N GLN A 169 -16.95 -3.01 -3.47
CA GLN A 169 -16.40 -4.28 -3.93
C GLN A 169 -15.32 -4.02 -4.99
N LEU A 170 -14.13 -4.55 -4.76
CA LEU A 170 -13.04 -4.45 -5.73
C LEU A 170 -13.24 -5.43 -6.88
N ASP A 171 -13.06 -4.95 -8.10
CA ASP A 171 -13.05 -5.74 -9.32
C ASP A 171 -11.80 -5.38 -10.14
N TYR A 172 -10.84 -6.31 -10.16
CA TYR A 172 -9.55 -6.09 -10.82
C TYR A 172 -9.63 -6.24 -12.35
N ASN A 173 -10.68 -6.82 -12.87
CA ASN A 173 -10.89 -7.06 -14.29
C ASN A 173 -11.82 -6.04 -14.94
N ASN A 174 -12.70 -5.41 -14.15
CA ASN A 174 -13.70 -4.46 -14.67
C ASN A 174 -13.79 -3.20 -13.81
N SER A 175 -13.02 -2.19 -14.18
CA SER A 175 -13.04 -0.89 -13.48
C SER A 175 -14.39 -0.15 -13.59
N ALA A 176 -15.19 -0.44 -14.63
CA ALA A 176 -16.50 0.20 -14.79
C ALA A 176 -17.50 -0.24 -13.70
N THR A 177 -17.41 -1.48 -13.24
CA THR A 177 -18.19 -1.99 -12.09
C THR A 177 -17.92 -1.17 -10.83
N MET A 178 -16.64 -0.94 -10.51
CA MET A 178 -16.25 -0.12 -9.35
C MET A 178 -16.69 1.35 -9.52
N GLN A 179 -16.53 1.91 -10.73
CA GLN A 179 -16.95 3.28 -11.01
C GLN A 179 -18.46 3.46 -10.80
N GLN A 180 -19.27 2.51 -11.30
CA GLN A 180 -20.71 2.56 -11.13
C GLN A 180 -21.11 2.44 -9.66
N ALA A 181 -20.46 1.57 -8.90
CA ALA A 181 -20.69 1.44 -7.45
C ALA A 181 -20.39 2.75 -6.71
N ILE A 182 -19.28 3.42 -7.06
CA ILE A 182 -18.91 4.73 -6.50
C ILE A 182 -19.96 5.78 -6.84
N ILE A 183 -20.39 5.85 -8.11
CA ILE A 183 -21.40 6.79 -8.57
C ILE A 183 -22.74 6.57 -7.85
N ASN A 184 -23.14 5.32 -7.68
CA ASN A 184 -24.37 4.99 -6.96
C ASN A 184 -24.35 5.51 -5.52
N VAL A 185 -23.23 5.30 -4.78
CA VAL A 185 -23.08 5.82 -3.41
C VAL A 185 -23.13 7.36 -3.38
N ILE A 186 -22.47 8.02 -4.35
CA ILE A 186 -22.42 9.48 -4.40
C ILE A 186 -23.79 10.07 -4.71
N ASN A 187 -24.58 9.42 -5.58
CA ASN A 187 -25.88 9.93 -6.07
C ASN A 187 -27.07 9.47 -5.19
N VAL A 188 -26.87 8.64 -4.17
CA VAL A 188 -27.96 8.37 -3.20
C VAL A 188 -28.32 9.69 -2.53
N GLU A 189 -29.50 10.21 -2.86
CA GLU A 189 -30.12 11.35 -2.17
C GLU A 189 -30.53 10.93 -0.75
N LYS A 190 -30.56 11.90 0.17
CA LYS A 190 -30.94 11.69 1.58
C LYS A 190 -32.38 11.23 1.72
#